data_1982752d0310b9e3027cc25433b8285e
#
_entry.id   1982752d0310b9e3027cc25433b8285e
#
_cell.length_a   1.000
_cell.length_b   1.000
_cell.length_c   1.000
_cell.angle_alpha   90.00
_cell.angle_beta   90.00
_cell.angle_gamma   90.00
#
_symmetry.space_group_name_H-M   'P 1'
#
loop_
_entity.id
_entity.type
_entity.pdbx_description
1 polymer ?
#
loop_
_entity_poly.entity_id
_entity_poly.type
_entity_poly.pdbx_seq_one_letter_code
_entity_poly.pdbx_strand_id
1 'polypeptide(L)'
;MASDMTYTLDTCICVKIVQNPNFVNLLKLYIDSENSSVYVNEQVIKEIQRKFGYEINHLLGHLKSSLGVDVFYGNISDKIESDAKYLLKHTSVHNGDAQILAFTRNTDSVLISCDKDLISIAISVGVSTINPDQLHTGNLEFQINKGRDRIAQTVEKISNQVKKPVKKITWELYTA
;
A
#
# COMPACT_ATOMS: atom_id res chain seq x y z
N MET A 1 18.83 8.33 3.82
CA MET A 1 18.41 7.31 2.85
C MET A 1 16.90 7.36 2.75
N ALA A 2 16.37 7.63 1.57
CA ALA A 2 14.94 7.46 1.35
C ALA A 2 14.63 5.96 1.55
N SER A 3 13.67 5.64 2.37
CA SER A 3 13.22 4.25 2.52
C SER A 3 12.50 3.86 1.25
N ASP A 4 12.90 2.74 0.65
CA ASP A 4 12.21 2.19 -0.51
C ASP A 4 10.73 2.00 -0.18
N MET A 5 9.87 2.66 -0.96
CA MET A 5 8.42 2.55 -0.78
C MET A 5 7.93 1.27 -1.46
N THR A 6 7.14 0.53 -0.74
CA THR A 6 6.54 -0.72 -1.24
C THR A 6 5.03 -0.59 -1.33
N TYR A 7 4.48 -1.00 -2.46
CA TYR A 7 3.04 -0.95 -2.73
C TYR A 7 2.48 -2.34 -2.98
N THR A 8 1.26 -2.59 -2.52
CA THR A 8 0.47 -3.78 -2.88
C THR A 8 -0.70 -3.34 -3.75
N LEU A 9 -0.83 -3.95 -4.93
CA LEU A 9 -1.93 -3.67 -5.84
C LEU A 9 -3.10 -4.62 -5.60
N ASP A 10 -4.30 -4.03 -5.51
CA ASP A 10 -5.55 -4.76 -5.55
C ASP A 10 -5.91 -5.18 -6.99
N THR A 11 -6.80 -6.16 -7.13
CA THR A 11 -7.26 -6.71 -8.41
C THR A 11 -7.77 -5.62 -9.35
N CYS A 12 -8.59 -4.70 -8.86
CA CYS A 12 -9.15 -3.61 -9.66
C CYS A 12 -8.07 -2.68 -10.24
N ILE A 13 -6.99 -2.46 -9.51
CA ILE A 13 -5.86 -1.64 -9.96
C ILE A 13 -5.08 -2.34 -11.08
N CYS A 14 -4.76 -3.62 -10.90
CA CYS A 14 -4.08 -4.40 -11.93
C CYS A 14 -4.87 -4.40 -13.25
N VAL A 15 -6.18 -4.58 -13.19
CA VAL A 15 -7.06 -4.54 -14.37
C VAL A 15 -7.05 -3.16 -15.02
N LYS A 16 -7.16 -2.08 -14.23
CA LYS A 16 -7.11 -0.70 -14.76
C LYS A 16 -5.77 -0.38 -15.43
N ILE A 17 -4.66 -0.85 -14.88
CA ILE A 17 -3.31 -0.68 -15.50
C ILE A 17 -3.27 -1.34 -16.87
N VAL A 18 -3.77 -2.57 -16.99
CA VAL A 18 -3.78 -3.32 -18.26
C VAL A 18 -4.68 -2.66 -19.31
N GLN A 19 -5.80 -2.09 -18.89
CA GLN A 19 -6.84 -1.59 -19.80
C GLN A 19 -6.76 -0.09 -20.10
N ASN A 20 -6.06 0.71 -19.28
CA ASN A 20 -6.13 2.17 -19.38
C ASN A 20 -4.74 2.83 -19.21
N PRO A 21 -4.07 3.19 -20.33
CA PRO A 21 -2.78 3.89 -20.28
C PRO A 21 -2.82 5.23 -19.54
N ASN A 22 -3.94 5.94 -19.56
CA ASN A 22 -4.08 7.21 -18.84
C ASN A 22 -4.07 7.00 -17.33
N PHE A 23 -4.65 5.90 -16.87
CA PHE A 23 -4.58 5.50 -15.46
C PHE A 23 -3.15 5.18 -15.02
N VAL A 24 -2.36 4.54 -15.88
CA VAL A 24 -0.94 4.29 -15.64
C VAL A 24 -0.17 5.60 -15.44
N ASN A 25 -0.39 6.58 -16.29
CA ASN A 25 0.25 7.90 -16.18
C ASN A 25 -0.09 8.59 -14.85
N LEU A 26 -1.34 8.45 -14.40
CA LEU A 26 -1.77 8.94 -13.10
C LEU A 26 -1.02 8.25 -11.95
N LEU A 27 -0.93 6.92 -11.96
CA LEU A 27 -0.22 6.17 -10.93
C LEU A 27 1.27 6.51 -10.86
N LYS A 28 1.92 6.74 -12.00
CA LYS A 28 3.33 7.13 -12.07
C LYS A 28 3.66 8.47 -11.39
N LEU A 29 2.66 9.30 -11.14
CA LEU A 29 2.86 10.52 -10.34
C LEU A 29 3.09 10.22 -8.85
N TYR A 30 2.70 9.04 -8.39
CA TYR A 30 2.76 8.63 -6.98
C TYR A 30 3.75 7.51 -6.72
N ILE A 31 3.97 6.63 -7.70
CA ILE A 31 4.94 5.54 -7.62
C ILE A 31 6.26 6.04 -8.20
N ASP A 32 7.19 6.41 -7.32
CA ASP A 32 8.54 6.80 -7.72
C ASP A 32 9.29 5.58 -8.30
N SER A 33 9.69 5.68 -9.57
CA SER A 33 10.35 4.58 -10.28
C SER A 33 11.75 4.23 -9.75
N GLU A 34 12.40 5.15 -9.05
CA GLU A 34 13.78 4.93 -8.57
C GLU A 34 13.82 4.29 -7.19
N ASN A 35 12.77 4.51 -6.36
CA ASN A 35 12.76 4.12 -4.96
C ASN A 35 11.50 3.33 -4.57
N SER A 36 10.86 2.67 -5.52
CA SER A 36 9.63 1.95 -5.26
C SER A 36 9.65 0.55 -5.84
N SER A 37 8.94 -0.34 -5.14
CA SER A 37 8.61 -1.67 -5.63
C SER A 37 7.13 -1.97 -5.45
N VAL A 38 6.61 -2.88 -6.26
CA VAL A 38 5.20 -3.23 -6.28
C VAL A 38 5.04 -4.72 -6.07
N TYR A 39 4.13 -5.10 -5.19
CA TYR A 39 3.69 -6.47 -5.01
C TYR A 39 2.31 -6.72 -5.62
N VAL A 40 2.20 -7.87 -6.29
CA VAL A 40 0.92 -8.47 -6.66
C VAL A 40 0.85 -9.82 -5.97
N ASN A 41 -0.06 -9.96 -5.00
CA ASN A 41 -0.13 -11.18 -4.22
C ASN A 41 -0.85 -12.32 -4.95
N GLU A 42 -0.69 -13.53 -4.45
CA GLU A 42 -1.25 -14.75 -5.01
C GLU A 42 -2.77 -14.67 -5.21
N GLN A 43 -3.49 -14.04 -4.29
CA GLN A 43 -4.95 -13.92 -4.38
C GLN A 43 -5.38 -13.06 -5.56
N VAL A 44 -4.71 -11.91 -5.77
CA VAL A 44 -4.95 -11.02 -6.93
C VAL A 44 -4.69 -11.77 -8.23
N ILE A 45 -3.60 -12.51 -8.31
CA ILE A 45 -3.26 -13.34 -9.49
C ILE A 45 -4.37 -14.35 -9.78
N LYS A 46 -4.81 -15.11 -8.77
CA LYS A 46 -5.89 -16.10 -8.92
C LYS A 46 -7.20 -15.46 -9.42
N GLU A 47 -7.54 -14.29 -8.91
CA GLU A 47 -8.73 -13.56 -9.36
C GLU A 47 -8.63 -13.11 -10.82
N ILE A 48 -7.50 -12.55 -11.21
CA ILE A 48 -7.25 -12.09 -12.57
C ILE A 48 -7.22 -13.28 -13.55
N GLN A 49 -6.57 -14.36 -13.20
CA GLN A 49 -6.58 -15.59 -14.02
C GLN A 49 -7.99 -16.13 -14.21
N ARG A 50 -8.77 -16.22 -13.14
CA ARG A 50 -10.14 -16.73 -13.20
C ARG A 50 -11.07 -15.85 -14.04
N LYS A 51 -10.94 -14.52 -13.93
CA LYS A 51 -11.84 -13.55 -14.58
C LYS A 51 -11.45 -13.22 -16.01
N PHE A 52 -10.14 -13.16 -16.30
CA PHE A 52 -9.61 -12.60 -17.55
C PHE A 52 -8.68 -13.56 -18.30
N GLY A 53 -8.31 -14.70 -17.74
CA GLY A 53 -7.43 -15.69 -18.37
C GLY A 53 -5.97 -15.26 -18.54
N TYR A 54 -5.50 -14.21 -17.85
CA TYR A 54 -4.10 -13.79 -17.95
C TYR A 54 -3.17 -14.79 -17.28
N GLU A 55 -2.05 -15.08 -17.94
CA GLU A 55 -0.96 -15.84 -17.32
C GLU A 55 -0.11 -14.94 -16.40
N ILE A 56 0.40 -15.53 -15.31
CA ILE A 56 1.16 -14.80 -14.26
C ILE A 56 2.31 -14.01 -14.86
N ASN A 57 3.18 -14.66 -15.62
CA ASN A 57 4.38 -14.01 -16.15
C ASN A 57 4.04 -12.88 -17.13
N HIS A 58 2.99 -13.06 -17.91
CA HIS A 58 2.52 -12.03 -18.83
C HIS A 58 1.97 -10.83 -18.07
N LEU A 59 1.15 -11.06 -17.04
CA LEU A 59 0.61 -9.99 -16.20
C LEU A 59 1.73 -9.20 -15.49
N LEU A 60 2.64 -9.90 -14.80
CA LEU A 60 3.73 -9.24 -14.07
C LEU A 60 4.66 -8.46 -15.00
N GLY A 61 4.98 -9.03 -16.17
CA GLY A 61 5.78 -8.36 -17.19
C GLY A 61 5.09 -7.11 -17.73
N HIS A 62 3.79 -7.16 -17.96
CA HIS A 62 2.99 -6.01 -18.41
C HIS A 62 2.93 -4.92 -17.34
N LEU A 63 2.70 -5.27 -16.09
CA LEU A 63 2.69 -4.32 -14.98
C LEU A 63 4.05 -3.65 -14.81
N LYS A 64 5.14 -4.42 -14.86
CA LYS A 64 6.51 -3.90 -14.77
C LYS A 64 6.82 -2.92 -15.90
N SER A 65 6.52 -3.28 -17.14
CA SER A 65 6.77 -2.40 -18.29
C SER A 65 5.90 -1.14 -18.27
N SER A 66 4.65 -1.26 -17.81
CA SER A 66 3.72 -0.14 -17.72
C SER A 66 4.10 0.86 -16.62
N LEU A 67 4.42 0.37 -15.43
CA LEU A 67 4.72 1.22 -14.26
C LEU A 67 6.17 1.72 -14.25
N GLY A 68 7.11 0.99 -14.87
CA GLY A 68 8.53 1.32 -14.84
C GLY A 68 9.20 1.03 -13.50
N VAL A 69 8.62 0.16 -12.68
CA VAL A 69 9.14 -0.27 -11.36
C VAL A 69 9.27 -1.78 -11.31
N ASP A 70 10.02 -2.29 -10.33
CA ASP A 70 10.06 -3.72 -10.09
C ASP A 70 8.72 -4.22 -9.54
N VAL A 71 8.20 -5.29 -10.14
CA VAL A 71 6.95 -5.94 -9.76
C VAL A 71 7.24 -7.36 -9.31
N PHE A 72 6.85 -7.67 -8.08
CA PHE A 72 7.10 -8.94 -7.45
C PHE A 72 5.81 -9.73 -7.22
N TYR A 73 5.90 -11.04 -7.40
CA TYR A 73 4.87 -11.96 -6.97
C TYR A 73 4.93 -12.16 -5.45
N GLY A 74 3.81 -11.97 -4.77
CA GLY A 74 3.69 -12.11 -3.33
C GLY A 74 3.04 -13.43 -2.93
N ASN A 75 3.82 -14.40 -2.44
CA ASN A 75 3.31 -15.64 -1.89
C ASN A 75 2.53 -15.42 -0.59
N ILE A 76 1.47 -16.19 -0.38
CA ILE A 76 0.73 -16.22 0.87
C ILE A 76 1.35 -17.29 1.77
N SER A 77 2.09 -16.85 2.78
CA SER A 77 2.67 -17.72 3.81
C SER A 77 1.62 -18.11 4.86
N ASP A 78 1.93 -19.12 5.67
CA ASP A 78 1.07 -19.56 6.79
C ASP A 78 0.76 -18.42 7.76
N LYS A 79 1.72 -17.52 7.99
CA LYS A 79 1.53 -16.32 8.80
C LYS A 79 0.50 -15.37 8.20
N ILE A 80 0.59 -15.11 6.90
CA ILE A 80 -0.36 -14.25 6.18
C ILE A 80 -1.74 -14.90 6.19
N GLU A 81 -1.83 -16.21 5.97
CA GLU A 81 -3.10 -16.93 6.02
C GLU A 81 -3.74 -16.89 7.41
N SER A 82 -2.93 -17.04 8.46
CA SER A 82 -3.40 -16.91 9.86
C SER A 82 -3.91 -15.50 10.14
N ASP A 83 -3.22 -14.47 9.67
CA ASP A 83 -3.64 -13.07 9.82
C ASP A 83 -4.93 -12.79 9.00
N ALA A 84 -5.07 -13.35 7.82
CA ALA A 84 -6.29 -13.25 7.02
C ALA A 84 -7.50 -13.88 7.75
N LYS A 85 -7.34 -15.05 8.37
CA LYS A 85 -8.37 -15.69 9.20
C LYS A 85 -8.75 -14.81 10.40
N TYR A 86 -7.78 -14.17 11.03
CA TYR A 86 -8.04 -13.21 12.10
C TYR A 86 -8.88 -12.03 11.61
N LEU A 87 -8.52 -11.43 10.46
CA LEU A 87 -9.25 -10.31 9.85
C LEU A 87 -10.70 -10.70 9.51
N LEU A 88 -10.90 -11.88 8.93
CA LEU A 88 -12.25 -12.41 8.64
C LEU A 88 -13.12 -12.53 9.87
N LYS A 89 -12.55 -12.89 11.02
CA LYS A 89 -13.27 -13.05 12.28
C LYS A 89 -13.61 -11.71 12.94
N HIS A 90 -12.76 -10.69 12.75
CA HIS A 90 -12.84 -9.42 13.51
C HIS A 90 -13.25 -8.22 12.69
N THR A 91 -13.46 -8.37 11.39
CA THR A 91 -13.90 -7.31 10.48
C THR A 91 -14.97 -7.82 9.53
N SER A 92 -15.54 -6.93 8.74
CA SER A 92 -16.51 -7.28 7.67
C SER A 92 -15.86 -7.59 6.33
N VAL A 93 -14.55 -7.81 6.29
CA VAL A 93 -13.80 -8.07 5.05
C VAL A 93 -14.18 -9.40 4.41
N HIS A 94 -14.22 -9.46 3.08
CA HIS A 94 -14.42 -10.71 2.33
C HIS A 94 -13.14 -11.54 2.27
N ASN A 95 -13.27 -12.85 1.96
CA ASN A 95 -12.15 -13.80 2.03
C ASN A 95 -10.95 -13.39 1.17
N GLY A 96 -11.17 -13.01 -0.10
CA GLY A 96 -10.10 -12.56 -0.99
C GLY A 96 -9.41 -11.30 -0.49
N ASP A 97 -10.21 -10.32 -0.08
CA ASP A 97 -9.72 -9.05 0.45
C ASP A 97 -8.98 -9.21 1.77
N ALA A 98 -9.38 -10.17 2.60
CA ALA A 98 -8.66 -10.50 3.83
C ALA A 98 -7.23 -10.96 3.56
N GLN A 99 -7.01 -11.74 2.50
CA GLN A 99 -5.67 -12.18 2.11
C GLN A 99 -4.82 -11.02 1.54
N ILE A 100 -5.43 -10.14 0.74
CA ILE A 100 -4.75 -8.93 0.22
C ILE A 100 -4.34 -8.04 1.39
N LEU A 101 -5.24 -7.82 2.32
CA LEU A 101 -5.01 -6.96 3.48
C LEU A 101 -3.98 -7.53 4.46
N ALA A 102 -4.06 -8.84 4.75
CA ALA A 102 -3.07 -9.53 5.58
C ALA A 102 -1.67 -9.50 4.94
N PHE A 103 -1.59 -9.71 3.61
CA PHE A 103 -0.33 -9.59 2.88
C PHE A 103 0.25 -8.18 3.02
N THR A 104 -0.57 -7.14 2.76
CA THR A 104 -0.17 -5.73 2.85
C THR A 104 0.37 -5.37 4.23
N ARG A 105 -0.30 -5.83 5.30
CA ARG A 105 0.18 -5.64 6.69
C ARG A 105 1.51 -6.31 6.95
N ASN A 106 1.68 -7.56 6.50
CA ASN A 106 2.88 -8.34 6.77
C ASN A 106 4.09 -7.90 5.95
N THR A 107 3.88 -7.25 4.81
CA THR A 107 4.95 -6.67 3.98
C THR A 107 5.23 -5.20 4.28
N ASP A 108 4.47 -4.61 5.19
CA ASP A 108 4.56 -3.18 5.52
C ASP A 108 4.43 -2.26 4.29
N SER A 109 3.59 -2.66 3.35
CA SER A 109 3.36 -1.94 2.10
C SER A 109 2.14 -1.03 2.15
N VAL A 110 2.02 -0.14 1.18
CA VAL A 110 0.84 0.72 0.99
C VAL A 110 -0.13 0.02 0.04
N LEU A 111 -1.39 -0.15 0.44
CA LEU A 111 -2.42 -0.71 -0.42
C LEU A 111 -2.90 0.32 -1.44
N ILE A 112 -2.86 -0.02 -2.72
CA ILE A 112 -3.50 0.76 -3.77
C ILE A 112 -4.77 0.02 -4.20
N SER A 113 -5.93 0.64 -3.96
CA SER A 113 -7.26 0.09 -4.31
C SER A 113 -8.24 1.19 -4.67
N CYS A 114 -9.24 0.87 -5.48
CA CYS A 114 -10.42 1.71 -5.73
C CYS A 114 -11.66 1.23 -4.96
N ASP A 115 -11.56 0.10 -4.26
CA ASP A 115 -12.65 -0.44 -3.45
C ASP A 115 -12.75 0.34 -2.13
N LYS A 116 -13.86 1.07 -1.97
CA LYS A 116 -14.07 1.94 -0.80
C LYS A 116 -14.24 1.13 0.50
N ASP A 117 -14.87 -0.05 0.41
CA ASP A 117 -15.11 -0.90 1.57
C ASP A 117 -13.79 -1.52 2.04
N LEU A 118 -12.98 -2.05 1.11
CA LEU A 118 -11.64 -2.55 1.40
C LEU A 118 -10.74 -1.45 2.01
N ILE A 119 -10.76 -0.25 1.43
CA ILE A 119 -9.99 0.90 1.95
C ILE A 119 -10.42 1.24 3.38
N SER A 120 -11.74 1.31 3.64
CA SER A 120 -12.26 1.62 4.98
C SER A 120 -11.80 0.61 6.02
N ILE A 121 -11.85 -0.68 5.70
CA ILE A 121 -11.38 -1.74 6.57
C ILE A 121 -9.85 -1.67 6.75
N ALA A 122 -9.10 -1.48 5.66
CA ALA A 122 -7.65 -1.35 5.69
C ALA A 122 -7.20 -0.27 6.68
N ILE A 123 -7.83 0.90 6.63
CA ILE A 123 -7.57 2.01 7.56
C ILE A 123 -7.86 1.60 9.00
N SER A 124 -9.00 0.94 9.25
CA SER A 124 -9.42 0.52 10.59
C SER A 124 -8.42 -0.44 11.25
N VAL A 125 -7.70 -1.22 10.45
CA VAL A 125 -6.68 -2.18 10.91
C VAL A 125 -5.24 -1.67 10.77
N GLY A 126 -5.06 -0.38 10.44
CA GLY A 126 -3.76 0.29 10.44
C GLY A 126 -2.93 0.11 9.19
N VAL A 127 -3.55 -0.22 8.06
CA VAL A 127 -2.90 -0.28 6.75
C VAL A 127 -3.01 1.07 6.04
N SER A 128 -1.89 1.58 5.52
CA SER A 128 -1.88 2.78 4.68
C SER A 128 -2.45 2.47 3.31
N THR A 129 -3.27 3.39 2.78
CA THR A 129 -3.97 3.18 1.51
C THR A 129 -3.85 4.37 0.57
N ILE A 130 -3.91 4.10 -0.73
CA ILE A 130 -4.08 5.09 -1.80
C ILE A 130 -5.30 4.71 -2.62
N ASN A 131 -6.23 5.66 -2.81
CA ASN A 131 -7.34 5.51 -3.74
C ASN A 131 -7.11 6.39 -4.97
N PRO A 132 -6.75 5.81 -6.13
CA PRO A 132 -6.49 6.59 -7.34
C PRO A 132 -7.71 7.36 -7.86
N ASP A 133 -8.92 6.90 -7.60
CA ASP A 133 -10.14 7.57 -8.05
C ASP A 133 -10.35 8.94 -7.36
N GLN A 134 -9.77 9.14 -6.18
CA GLN A 134 -9.80 10.42 -5.48
C GLN A 134 -8.83 11.46 -6.08
N LEU A 135 -7.90 11.03 -6.92
CA LEU A 135 -6.92 11.88 -7.56
C LEU A 135 -7.49 12.64 -8.79
N HIS A 136 -8.63 12.18 -9.31
CA HIS A 136 -9.31 12.82 -10.47
C HIS A 136 -10.09 14.10 -10.15
N THR A 137 -10.30 14.41 -8.88
CA THR A 137 -11.19 15.53 -8.49
C THR A 137 -10.51 16.89 -8.37
N GLY A 138 -9.27 17.06 -8.87
CA GLY A 138 -8.57 18.35 -8.89
C GLY A 138 -8.10 18.88 -7.53
N ASN A 139 -8.44 18.20 -6.47
CA ASN A 139 -7.89 18.45 -5.15
C ASN A 139 -6.70 17.49 -4.94
N LEU A 140 -5.52 18.01 -5.19
CA LEU A 140 -4.22 17.39 -4.85
C LEU A 140 -4.00 17.24 -3.33
N GLU A 141 -5.05 17.24 -2.54
CA GLU A 141 -4.97 16.74 -1.18
C GLU A 141 -4.89 15.22 -1.25
N PHE A 142 -3.65 14.78 -1.26
CA PHE A 142 -3.26 13.42 -0.99
C PHE A 142 -3.84 13.04 0.38
N GLN A 143 -5.07 12.58 0.38
CA GLN A 143 -5.61 11.91 1.54
C GLN A 143 -5.02 10.49 1.58
N ILE A 144 -3.71 10.42 1.90
CA ILE A 144 -3.24 9.30 2.68
C ILE A 144 -4.11 9.39 3.92
N ASN A 145 -4.98 8.43 4.09
CA ASN A 145 -5.98 8.48 5.14
C ASN A 145 -5.25 8.56 6.49
N LYS A 146 -5.14 9.80 7.00
CA LYS A 146 -4.35 10.21 8.17
C LYS A 146 -4.68 9.45 9.45
N GLY A 147 -5.74 8.72 9.46
CA GLY A 147 -6.10 7.98 10.66
C GLY A 147 -4.97 7.07 11.15
N ARG A 148 -4.08 6.63 10.26
CA ARG A 148 -2.99 5.71 10.60
C ARG A 148 -1.87 5.68 9.56
N ASP A 149 -1.55 6.83 9.00
CA ASP A 149 -0.41 6.96 8.13
C ASP A 149 0.88 6.67 8.91
N ARG A 150 1.46 5.50 8.66
CA ARG A 150 2.72 5.09 9.27
C ARG A 150 3.85 6.06 8.95
N ILE A 151 3.81 6.67 7.76
CA ILE A 151 4.81 7.66 7.35
C ILE A 151 4.68 8.91 8.22
N ALA A 152 3.48 9.44 8.39
CA ALA A 152 3.25 10.58 9.27
C ALA A 152 3.57 10.25 10.74
N GLN A 153 3.18 9.06 11.23
CA GLN A 153 3.55 8.60 12.57
C GLN A 153 5.05 8.39 12.73
N THR A 154 5.73 7.90 11.70
CA THR A 154 7.19 7.71 11.74
C THR A 154 7.89 9.06 11.71
N VAL A 155 7.49 9.99 10.86
CA VAL A 155 8.01 11.36 10.82
C VAL A 155 7.74 12.10 12.13
N GLU A 156 6.54 11.95 12.70
CA GLU A 156 6.18 12.54 13.98
C GLU A 156 6.99 11.94 15.15
N LYS A 157 7.18 10.61 15.17
CA LYS A 157 8.04 9.94 16.14
C LYS A 157 9.50 10.41 16.05
N ILE A 158 10.05 10.49 14.83
CA ILE A 158 11.41 10.98 14.61
C ILE A 158 11.51 12.46 15.04
N SER A 159 10.57 13.29 14.64
CA SER A 159 10.53 14.70 15.04
C SER A 159 10.45 14.87 16.56
N ASN A 160 9.66 14.06 17.25
CA ASN A 160 9.55 14.09 18.70
C ASN A 160 10.78 13.53 19.41
N GLN A 161 11.46 12.54 18.82
CA GLN A 161 12.73 12.04 19.36
C GLN A 161 13.87 13.04 19.21
N VAL A 162 13.92 13.78 18.10
CA VAL A 162 14.91 14.84 17.87
C VAL A 162 14.68 16.05 18.78
N LYS A 163 13.42 16.41 19.07
CA LYS A 163 13.09 17.54 19.94
C LYS A 163 13.37 17.27 21.43
N LYS A 164 13.23 16.04 21.92
CA LYS A 164 13.45 15.70 23.33
C LYS A 164 14.89 15.92 23.81
N PRO A 165 15.94 15.49 23.09
CA PRO A 165 17.33 15.76 23.52
C PRO A 165 17.67 17.23 23.55
N VAL A 166 17.21 18.00 22.57
CA VAL A 166 17.47 19.45 22.50
C VAL A 166 16.82 20.20 23.67
N LYS A 167 15.60 19.83 24.05
CA LYS A 167 14.94 20.41 25.24
C LYS A 167 15.68 20.06 26.54
N LYS A 168 16.19 18.83 26.65
CA LYS A 168 16.93 18.41 27.84
C LYS A 168 18.27 19.14 27.97
N ILE A 169 19.00 19.30 26.86
CA ILE A 169 20.26 20.04 26.83
C ILE A 169 20.07 21.52 27.18
N THR A 170 19.05 22.18 26.68
CA THR A 170 18.74 23.57 27.00
C THR A 170 18.36 23.75 28.48
N TRP A 171 17.65 22.81 29.06
CA TRP A 171 17.31 22.87 30.49
C TRP A 171 18.53 22.72 31.39
N GLU A 172 19.41 21.76 31.08
CA GLU A 172 20.65 21.55 31.87
C GLU A 172 21.61 22.76 31.78
N LEU A 173 21.63 23.46 30.63
CA LEU A 173 22.42 24.69 30.48
C LEU A 173 21.86 25.88 31.23
N TYR A 174 20.54 25.93 31.47
CA TYR A 174 19.91 27.03 32.24
C TYR A 174 19.82 26.75 33.73
N THR A 175 20.00 25.51 34.17
CA THR A 175 19.96 25.14 35.60
C THR A 175 21.35 24.94 36.22
N ALA A 176 22.38 25.08 35.40
CA ALA A 176 23.77 25.11 35.87
C ALA A 176 24.27 26.54 36.03
#